data_a44bc7cfd07dc0c271f5701e3498e33f
#
_entry.id   a44bc7cfd07dc0c271f5701e3498e33f
#
_cell.length_a   1.000
_cell.length_b   1.000
_cell.length_c   1.000
_cell.angle_alpha   90.00
_cell.angle_beta   90.00
_cell.angle_gamma   90.00
#
_symmetry.space_group_name_H-M   'P 1'
#
loop_
_entity.id
_entity.type
_entity.pdbx_description
1 polymer ?
#
loop_
_entity_poly.entity_id
_entity_poly.type
_entity_poly.pdbx_seq_one_letter_code
_entity_poly.pdbx_strand_id
1 'polypeptide(L)'
;SSNVKIAKSTAEVAKAADVLSVHVPLSDKTRGIVDAAFLAAMKDGAILINYSRGPIVKEADVIAALDSGKLRAYLHDFPSKALNAHAKAVGTPHLGASTEESEENCATMAVTQLKGYLELGNVVNSVNFPVCESVPSDKVKTRLIVINKDVPNKIAAITKVLGDAGVNIASFVNKSNGKVGYNIIDIEGTIPDAAVAAVKASDDVIRVRVIKF
;
A
#
# COMPACT_ATOMS: atom_id res chain seq x y z
N SER A 1 -12.75 -3.83 25.47
CA SER A 1 -12.26 -3.03 26.59
C SER A 1 -10.81 -2.65 26.30
N SER A 2 -10.53 -1.48 25.90
CA SER A 2 -9.15 -1.17 25.60
C SER A 2 -8.66 -0.11 26.59
N ASN A 3 -7.65 -0.47 27.36
CA ASN A 3 -6.81 0.48 28.06
C ASN A 3 -5.96 1.35 27.10
N VAL A 4 -6.31 1.36 25.79
CA VAL A 4 -5.64 2.13 24.75
C VAL A 4 -6.28 3.52 24.67
N LYS A 5 -5.45 4.55 24.82
CA LYS A 5 -5.83 5.94 24.62
C LYS A 5 -5.31 6.40 23.27
N ILE A 6 -6.18 6.99 22.46
CA ILE A 6 -5.80 7.59 21.18
C ILE A 6 -5.45 9.06 21.44
N ALA A 7 -4.20 9.43 21.15
CA ALA A 7 -3.74 10.80 21.24
C ALA A 7 -4.17 11.61 19.99
N LYS A 8 -4.34 12.91 20.15
CA LYS A 8 -4.77 13.82 19.07
C LYS A 8 -3.62 14.25 18.16
N SER A 9 -2.37 14.08 18.62
CA SER A 9 -1.18 14.46 17.86
C SER A 9 0.04 13.66 18.28
N THR A 10 1.06 13.63 17.43
CA THR A 10 2.37 13.03 17.74
C THR A 10 3.07 13.75 18.89
N ALA A 11 2.86 15.06 19.04
CA ALA A 11 3.40 15.83 20.15
C ALA A 11 2.79 15.42 21.50
N GLU A 12 1.50 15.07 21.53
CA GLU A 12 0.85 14.54 22.73
C GLU A 12 1.42 13.17 23.11
N VAL A 13 1.67 12.31 22.13
CA VAL A 13 2.32 11.02 22.35
C VAL A 13 3.74 11.22 22.91
N ALA A 14 4.53 12.10 22.32
CA ALA A 14 5.90 12.37 22.78
C ALA A 14 5.93 12.79 24.24
N LYS A 15 5.04 13.71 24.66
CA LYS A 15 4.96 14.21 26.05
C LYS A 15 4.53 13.14 27.05
N ALA A 16 3.71 12.19 26.64
CA ALA A 16 3.13 11.20 27.53
C ALA A 16 4.00 9.94 27.67
N ALA A 17 4.79 9.61 26.65
CA ALA A 17 5.46 8.33 26.55
C ALA A 17 6.74 8.25 27.42
N ASP A 18 6.86 7.16 28.18
CA ASP A 18 8.10 6.70 28.82
C ASP A 18 8.90 5.83 27.86
N VAL A 19 8.20 5.07 26.99
CA VAL A 19 8.75 4.30 25.87
C VAL A 19 7.95 4.64 24.64
N LEU A 20 8.59 5.13 23.57
CA LEU A 20 7.96 5.48 22.31
C LEU A 20 8.45 4.57 21.21
N SER A 21 7.53 3.90 20.52
CA SER A 21 7.83 3.04 19.37
C SER A 21 7.26 3.62 18.08
N VAL A 22 8.11 3.70 17.05
CA VAL A 22 7.79 4.27 15.74
C VAL A 22 7.26 3.17 14.81
N HIS A 23 6.04 3.37 14.26
CA HIS A 23 5.37 2.41 13.36
C HIS A 23 4.76 3.07 12.11
N VAL A 24 5.24 4.23 11.72
CA VAL A 24 4.77 4.93 10.52
C VAL A 24 5.57 4.51 9.28
N PRO A 25 4.97 4.47 8.08
CA PRO A 25 5.70 4.23 6.84
C PRO A 25 6.59 5.44 6.52
N LEU A 26 7.70 5.20 5.81
CA LEU A 26 8.54 6.28 5.29
C LEU A 26 7.83 6.97 4.11
N SER A 27 7.67 8.27 4.22
CA SER A 27 7.10 9.16 3.20
C SER A 27 7.72 10.55 3.35
N ASP A 28 7.43 11.45 2.43
CA ASP A 28 7.89 12.86 2.55
C ASP A 28 7.36 13.54 3.83
N LYS A 29 6.19 13.11 4.33
CA LYS A 29 5.58 13.64 5.55
C LYS A 29 6.17 13.06 6.84
N THR A 30 6.77 11.88 6.78
CA THR A 30 7.29 11.17 7.96
C THR A 30 8.80 11.14 8.02
N ARG A 31 9.49 11.53 6.95
CA ARG A 31 10.95 11.66 6.91
C ARG A 31 11.42 12.71 7.92
N GLY A 32 12.26 12.28 8.86
CA GLY A 32 12.82 13.15 9.90
C GLY A 32 11.79 13.72 10.87
N ILE A 33 10.61 13.10 11.01
CA ILE A 33 9.57 13.54 11.96
C ILE A 33 10.04 13.42 13.41
N VAL A 34 10.94 12.49 13.72
CA VAL A 34 11.61 12.39 15.00
C VAL A 34 12.91 13.17 14.90
N ASP A 35 12.84 14.45 15.24
CA ASP A 35 13.95 15.42 15.24
C ASP A 35 14.20 15.98 16.64
N ALA A 36 15.12 16.93 16.75
CA ALA A 36 15.48 17.56 18.01
C ALA A 36 14.27 18.14 18.77
N ALA A 37 13.32 18.77 18.05
CA ALA A 37 12.14 19.36 18.69
C ALA A 37 11.20 18.27 19.22
N PHE A 38 11.01 17.20 18.45
CA PHE A 38 10.23 16.04 18.89
C PHE A 38 10.85 15.37 20.12
N LEU A 39 12.17 15.14 20.09
CA LEU A 39 12.92 14.55 21.20
C LEU A 39 12.89 15.43 22.45
N ALA A 40 13.02 16.75 22.29
CA ALA A 40 12.91 17.68 23.40
C ALA A 40 11.54 17.66 24.10
N ALA A 41 10.47 17.35 23.35
CA ALA A 41 9.12 17.20 23.90
C ALA A 41 8.89 15.89 24.66
N MET A 42 9.72 14.86 24.48
CA MET A 42 9.64 13.61 25.22
C MET A 42 9.98 13.81 26.70
N LYS A 43 9.63 12.84 27.52
CA LYS A 43 10.05 12.82 28.93
C LYS A 43 11.57 12.62 29.05
N ASP A 44 12.15 13.18 30.11
CA ASP A 44 13.56 12.93 30.42
C ASP A 44 13.76 11.44 30.79
N GLY A 45 14.79 10.85 30.22
CA GLY A 45 15.08 9.43 30.40
C GLY A 45 14.13 8.48 29.65
N ALA A 46 13.36 8.97 28.69
CA ALA A 46 12.52 8.12 27.84
C ALA A 46 13.35 7.17 26.96
N ILE A 47 12.73 6.11 26.49
CA ILE A 47 13.30 5.18 25.51
C ILE A 47 12.63 5.41 24.17
N LEU A 48 13.43 5.51 23.10
CA LEU A 48 12.96 5.55 21.73
C LEU A 48 13.22 4.18 21.06
N ILE A 49 12.22 3.68 20.32
CA ILE A 49 12.31 2.43 19.54
C ILE A 49 11.94 2.74 18.10
N ASN A 50 12.79 2.37 17.14
CA ASN A 50 12.50 2.50 15.72
C ASN A 50 12.85 1.21 14.97
N TYR A 51 11.87 0.38 14.76
CA TYR A 51 11.91 -0.80 13.88
C TYR A 51 11.06 -0.59 12.61
N SER A 52 10.80 0.67 12.25
CA SER A 52 10.04 1.02 11.05
C SER A 52 10.96 1.32 9.86
N ARG A 53 11.51 2.53 9.79
CA ARG A 53 12.49 2.93 8.75
C ARG A 53 13.48 3.95 9.32
N GLY A 54 14.78 3.78 9.03
CA GLY A 54 15.86 4.64 9.53
C GLY A 54 15.62 6.13 9.32
N PRO A 55 15.34 6.60 8.09
CA PRO A 55 15.19 8.03 7.79
C PRO A 55 14.00 8.74 8.44
N ILE A 56 13.13 8.06 9.18
CA ILE A 56 12.07 8.67 9.99
C ILE A 56 12.67 9.43 11.18
N VAL A 57 13.80 8.97 11.66
CA VAL A 57 14.52 9.50 12.80
C VAL A 57 15.77 10.25 12.31
N LYS A 58 16.01 11.46 12.80
CA LYS A 58 17.26 12.18 12.54
C LYS A 58 18.33 11.66 13.48
N GLU A 59 19.28 10.93 12.94
CA GLU A 59 20.33 10.23 13.69
C GLU A 59 21.14 11.17 14.58
N ALA A 60 21.58 12.32 14.05
CA ALA A 60 22.36 13.29 14.82
C ALA A 60 21.59 13.82 16.03
N ASP A 61 20.29 14.05 15.89
CA ASP A 61 19.45 14.56 16.97
C ASP A 61 19.26 13.50 18.07
N VAL A 62 19.12 12.21 17.66
CA VAL A 62 19.05 11.11 18.63
C VAL A 62 20.36 10.94 19.39
N ILE A 63 21.51 11.01 18.72
CA ILE A 63 22.81 10.94 19.38
C ILE A 63 22.95 12.07 20.41
N ALA A 64 22.62 13.30 20.05
CA ALA A 64 22.64 14.43 20.98
C ALA A 64 21.69 14.23 22.18
N ALA A 65 20.50 13.63 21.95
CA ALA A 65 19.57 13.31 23.03
C ALA A 65 20.06 12.19 23.96
N LEU A 66 20.81 11.23 23.44
CA LEU A 66 21.45 10.19 24.24
C LEU A 66 22.64 10.74 25.06
N ASP A 67 23.44 11.61 24.47
CA ASP A 67 24.56 12.28 25.11
C ASP A 67 24.10 13.14 26.29
N SER A 68 23.08 13.94 26.08
CA SER A 68 22.49 14.83 27.10
C SER A 68 21.71 14.08 28.18
N GLY A 69 21.43 12.80 28.01
CA GLY A 69 20.58 12.02 28.93
C GLY A 69 19.08 12.28 28.75
N LYS A 70 18.69 13.05 27.75
CA LYS A 70 17.27 13.25 27.38
C LYS A 70 16.62 11.91 27.02
N LEU A 71 17.33 11.07 26.25
CA LEU A 71 16.99 9.66 26.05
C LEU A 71 17.88 8.77 26.92
N ARG A 72 17.26 7.78 27.55
CA ARG A 72 17.97 6.73 28.27
C ARG A 72 18.54 5.68 27.34
N ALA A 73 17.83 5.35 26.26
CA ALA A 73 18.23 4.39 25.23
C ALA A 73 17.52 4.65 23.90
N TYR A 74 18.16 4.23 22.82
CA TYR A 74 17.58 4.13 21.49
C TYR A 74 17.76 2.71 20.95
N LEU A 75 16.65 2.02 20.66
CA LEU A 75 16.62 0.68 20.07
C LEU A 75 16.24 0.78 18.61
N HIS A 76 17.02 0.13 17.73
CA HIS A 76 16.79 0.22 16.29
C HIS A 76 17.36 -1.00 15.57
N ASP A 77 16.98 -1.15 14.29
CA ASP A 77 17.54 -2.15 13.38
C ASP A 77 18.11 -1.50 12.08
N PHE A 78 18.56 -0.24 12.20
CA PHE A 78 19.20 0.53 11.12
C PHE A 78 20.61 0.95 11.56
N PRO A 79 21.57 0.00 11.58
CA PRO A 79 22.90 0.28 12.11
C PRO A 79 23.63 1.33 11.27
N SER A 80 24.31 2.23 11.96
CA SER A 80 25.27 3.16 11.38
C SER A 80 26.56 3.16 12.22
N LYS A 81 27.65 3.69 11.66
CA LYS A 81 28.91 3.76 12.40
C LYS A 81 28.76 4.58 13.70
N ALA A 82 28.01 5.67 13.64
CA ALA A 82 27.83 6.58 14.78
C ALA A 82 26.95 5.94 15.87
N LEU A 83 25.82 5.33 15.50
CA LEU A 83 24.95 4.64 16.44
C LEU A 83 25.62 3.43 17.07
N ASN A 84 26.35 2.62 16.27
CA ASN A 84 27.05 1.44 16.78
C ASN A 84 28.18 1.79 17.77
N ALA A 85 28.72 3.01 17.68
CA ALA A 85 29.74 3.47 18.64
C ALA A 85 29.13 4.02 19.93
N HIS A 86 27.82 4.25 20.01
CA HIS A 86 27.16 4.88 21.15
C HIS A 86 26.61 3.84 22.13
N ALA A 87 27.11 3.83 23.38
CA ALA A 87 26.76 2.80 24.38
C ALA A 87 25.27 2.69 24.73
N LYS A 88 24.47 3.75 24.52
CA LYS A 88 23.03 3.77 24.80
C LYS A 88 22.17 3.51 23.53
N ALA A 89 22.81 3.32 22.37
CA ALA A 89 22.11 2.90 21.15
C ALA A 89 22.27 1.39 21.00
N VAL A 90 21.14 0.68 20.93
CA VAL A 90 21.13 -0.79 20.82
C VAL A 90 20.64 -1.16 19.43
N GLY A 91 21.57 -1.56 18.57
CA GLY A 91 21.28 -2.04 17.22
C GLY A 91 21.00 -3.53 17.18
N THR A 92 19.95 -3.94 16.50
CA THR A 92 19.66 -5.34 16.16
C THR A 92 19.77 -5.54 14.65
N PRO A 93 19.96 -6.78 14.16
CA PRO A 93 19.82 -7.06 12.72
C PRO A 93 18.41 -6.73 12.24
N HIS A 94 18.31 -6.22 11.00
CA HIS A 94 17.02 -5.91 10.38
C HIS A 94 16.36 -7.18 9.83
N LEU A 95 15.79 -7.98 10.71
CA LEU A 95 15.23 -9.31 10.41
C LEU A 95 13.73 -9.44 10.78
N GLY A 96 13.03 -8.33 11.03
CA GLY A 96 11.67 -8.36 11.58
C GLY A 96 10.65 -9.19 10.80
N ALA A 97 10.76 -9.25 9.46
CA ALA A 97 9.90 -10.06 8.61
C ALA A 97 10.62 -11.30 8.01
N SER A 98 11.88 -11.51 8.33
CA SER A 98 12.70 -12.60 7.78
C SER A 98 12.64 -13.84 8.69
N THR A 99 11.43 -14.36 8.89
CA THR A 99 11.23 -15.68 9.49
C THR A 99 10.79 -16.64 8.40
N GLU A 100 11.12 -17.93 8.55
CA GLU A 100 10.74 -18.98 7.57
C GLU A 100 9.23 -18.94 7.28
N GLU A 101 8.39 -18.89 8.31
CA GLU A 101 6.94 -18.78 8.18
C GLU A 101 6.51 -17.50 7.41
N SER A 102 7.14 -16.37 7.68
CA SER A 102 6.80 -15.11 7.02
C SER A 102 7.16 -15.12 5.54
N GLU A 103 8.34 -15.67 5.20
CA GLU A 103 8.79 -15.80 3.81
C GLU A 103 7.90 -16.76 3.01
N GLU A 104 7.53 -17.90 3.59
CA GLU A 104 6.62 -18.86 2.97
C GLU A 104 5.22 -18.25 2.75
N ASN A 105 4.67 -17.56 3.75
CA ASN A 105 3.39 -16.87 3.64
C ASN A 105 3.42 -15.75 2.59
N CYS A 106 4.50 -14.96 2.54
CA CYS A 106 4.68 -13.92 1.53
C CYS A 106 4.74 -14.50 0.11
N ALA A 107 5.49 -15.59 -0.09
CA ALA A 107 5.58 -16.26 -1.37
C ALA A 107 4.21 -16.80 -1.83
N THR A 108 3.50 -17.49 -0.94
CA THR A 108 2.17 -18.05 -1.21
C THR A 108 1.15 -16.95 -1.53
N MET A 109 1.15 -15.85 -0.75
CA MET A 109 0.29 -14.70 -1.02
C MET A 109 0.61 -14.05 -2.37
N ALA A 110 1.87 -13.82 -2.68
CA ALA A 110 2.29 -13.20 -3.93
C ALA A 110 1.85 -14.04 -5.15
N VAL A 111 2.07 -15.36 -5.10
CA VAL A 111 1.65 -16.28 -6.16
C VAL A 111 0.13 -16.30 -6.32
N THR A 112 -0.61 -16.37 -5.22
CA THR A 112 -2.09 -16.40 -5.25
C THR A 112 -2.65 -15.12 -5.85
N GLN A 113 -2.13 -13.96 -5.46
CA GLN A 113 -2.57 -12.66 -5.99
C GLN A 113 -2.20 -12.50 -7.47
N LEU A 114 -0.98 -12.91 -7.85
CA LEU A 114 -0.55 -12.87 -9.23
C LEU A 114 -1.39 -13.79 -10.12
N LYS A 115 -1.69 -15.01 -9.66
CA LYS A 115 -2.58 -15.95 -10.34
C LYS A 115 -3.97 -15.33 -10.53
N GLY A 116 -4.57 -14.78 -9.48
CA GLY A 116 -5.86 -14.10 -9.57
C GLY A 116 -5.86 -12.94 -10.57
N TYR A 117 -4.78 -12.17 -10.64
CA TYR A 117 -4.63 -11.11 -11.63
C TYR A 117 -4.47 -11.68 -13.05
N LEU A 118 -3.63 -12.68 -13.24
CA LEU A 118 -3.37 -13.25 -14.57
C LEU A 118 -4.55 -14.04 -15.12
N GLU A 119 -5.23 -14.82 -14.31
CA GLU A 119 -6.33 -15.71 -14.76
C GLU A 119 -7.68 -14.99 -14.76
N LEU A 120 -7.93 -14.13 -13.77
CA LEU A 120 -9.24 -13.52 -13.55
C LEU A 120 -9.27 -11.99 -13.70
N GLY A 121 -8.12 -11.34 -13.81
CA GLY A 121 -8.03 -9.88 -13.81
C GLY A 121 -8.36 -9.25 -12.45
N ASN A 122 -8.41 -10.03 -11.38
CA ASN A 122 -8.67 -9.52 -10.03
C ASN A 122 -7.48 -8.75 -9.50
N VAL A 123 -7.76 -7.66 -8.79
CA VAL A 123 -6.75 -6.78 -8.18
C VAL A 123 -6.91 -6.80 -6.67
N VAL A 124 -5.90 -7.32 -5.99
CA VAL A 124 -5.82 -7.40 -4.52
C VAL A 124 -4.47 -6.84 -4.08
N ASN A 125 -4.46 -6.02 -3.04
CA ASN A 125 -3.23 -5.44 -2.44
C ASN A 125 -2.31 -4.70 -3.42
N SER A 126 -2.85 -4.16 -4.51
CA SER A 126 -2.07 -3.39 -5.48
C SER A 126 -1.78 -1.97 -4.95
N VAL A 127 -0.57 -1.48 -5.18
CA VAL A 127 -0.21 -0.08 -4.90
C VAL A 127 -0.63 0.88 -6.02
N ASN A 128 -0.93 0.35 -7.21
CA ASN A 128 -1.21 1.14 -8.41
C ASN A 128 -2.71 1.22 -8.73
N PHE A 129 -3.44 0.14 -8.48
CA PHE A 129 -4.84 -0.02 -8.84
C PHE A 129 -5.73 -0.11 -7.62
N PRO A 130 -7.01 0.29 -7.72
CA PRO A 130 -7.98 0.05 -6.66
C PRO A 130 -8.22 -1.45 -6.50
N VAL A 131 -8.57 -1.90 -5.30
CA VAL A 131 -9.03 -3.28 -5.08
C VAL A 131 -10.30 -3.50 -5.90
N CYS A 132 -10.25 -4.47 -6.81
CA CYS A 132 -11.34 -4.79 -7.72
C CYS A 132 -11.34 -6.31 -7.98
N GLU A 133 -12.33 -6.98 -7.46
CA GLU A 133 -12.46 -8.43 -7.56
C GLU A 133 -13.86 -8.80 -8.03
N SER A 134 -13.95 -9.84 -8.83
CA SER A 134 -15.20 -10.48 -9.25
C SER A 134 -14.94 -11.95 -9.56
N VAL A 135 -15.83 -12.81 -9.07
CA VAL A 135 -15.84 -14.23 -9.43
C VAL A 135 -16.77 -14.40 -10.63
N PRO A 136 -16.28 -14.86 -11.79
CA PRO A 136 -17.14 -15.10 -12.94
C PRO A 136 -18.13 -16.24 -12.65
N SER A 137 -19.34 -16.13 -13.14
CA SER A 137 -20.28 -17.26 -13.13
C SER A 137 -19.88 -18.28 -14.20
N ASP A 138 -20.37 -19.52 -14.09
CA ASP A 138 -20.10 -20.60 -15.05
C ASP A 138 -20.59 -20.29 -16.48
N LYS A 139 -21.46 -19.30 -16.64
CA LYS A 139 -21.97 -18.84 -17.94
C LYS A 139 -21.03 -17.86 -18.65
N VAL A 140 -20.12 -17.23 -17.90
CA VAL A 140 -19.17 -16.25 -18.47
C VAL A 140 -18.16 -16.97 -19.36
N LYS A 141 -18.05 -16.54 -20.61
CA LYS A 141 -17.08 -17.07 -21.59
C LYS A 141 -15.94 -16.09 -21.86
N THR A 142 -16.22 -14.82 -21.64
CA THR A 142 -15.23 -13.77 -21.88
C THR A 142 -15.30 -12.72 -20.80
N ARG A 143 -14.17 -12.28 -20.32
CA ARG A 143 -14.02 -11.14 -19.42
C ARG A 143 -13.17 -10.07 -20.08
N LEU A 144 -13.65 -8.85 -20.10
CA LEU A 144 -12.93 -7.68 -20.56
C LEU A 144 -12.46 -6.87 -19.34
N ILE A 145 -11.18 -6.67 -19.23
CA ILE A 145 -10.58 -5.75 -18.26
C ILE A 145 -10.26 -4.45 -18.97
N VAL A 146 -10.81 -3.34 -18.47
CA VAL A 146 -10.55 -2.01 -19.00
C VAL A 146 -9.99 -1.12 -17.92
N ILE A 147 -8.82 -0.56 -18.19
CA ILE A 147 -8.15 0.39 -17.30
C ILE A 147 -8.22 1.76 -17.98
N ASN A 148 -8.77 2.75 -17.31
CA ASN A 148 -8.95 4.10 -17.83
C ASN A 148 -8.54 5.15 -16.78
N LYS A 149 -8.32 6.39 -17.23
CA LYS A 149 -8.24 7.53 -16.31
C LYS A 149 -9.59 7.72 -15.61
N ASP A 150 -9.55 8.10 -14.34
CA ASP A 150 -10.77 8.35 -13.56
C ASP A 150 -11.36 9.72 -13.90
N VAL A 151 -12.12 9.77 -14.99
CA VAL A 151 -12.80 10.97 -15.49
C VAL A 151 -14.27 10.66 -15.79
N PRO A 152 -15.18 11.66 -15.76
CA PRO A 152 -16.60 11.46 -16.01
C PRO A 152 -16.90 10.75 -17.34
N ASN A 153 -18.04 10.08 -17.39
CA ASN A 153 -18.62 9.41 -18.58
C ASN A 153 -17.86 8.17 -19.11
N LYS A 154 -16.80 7.70 -18.47
CA LYS A 154 -16.02 6.53 -18.98
C LYS A 154 -16.82 5.24 -18.96
N ILE A 155 -17.56 4.97 -17.89
CA ILE A 155 -18.43 3.79 -17.81
C ILE A 155 -19.44 3.82 -18.94
N ALA A 156 -20.13 4.95 -19.16
CA ALA A 156 -21.11 5.11 -20.21
C ALA A 156 -20.51 4.93 -21.61
N ALA A 157 -19.32 5.48 -21.87
CA ALA A 157 -18.62 5.32 -23.14
C ALA A 157 -18.27 3.84 -23.43
N ILE A 158 -17.70 3.15 -22.44
CA ILE A 158 -17.32 1.73 -22.57
C ILE A 158 -18.57 0.87 -22.83
N THR A 159 -19.61 1.03 -22.02
CA THR A 159 -20.85 0.25 -22.15
C THR A 159 -21.60 0.54 -23.45
N LYS A 160 -21.56 1.79 -23.93
CA LYS A 160 -22.13 2.16 -25.23
C LYS A 160 -21.43 1.43 -26.38
N VAL A 161 -20.10 1.42 -26.42
CA VAL A 161 -19.32 0.73 -27.46
C VAL A 161 -19.68 -0.77 -27.49
N LEU A 162 -19.79 -1.40 -26.33
CA LEU A 162 -20.15 -2.83 -26.23
C LEU A 162 -21.59 -3.06 -26.66
N GLY A 163 -22.53 -2.20 -26.24
CA GLY A 163 -23.95 -2.29 -26.63
C GLY A 163 -24.16 -2.07 -28.11
N ASP A 164 -23.50 -1.08 -28.73
CA ASP A 164 -23.56 -0.81 -30.18
C ASP A 164 -23.01 -2.00 -31.00
N ALA A 165 -22.09 -2.78 -30.41
CA ALA A 165 -21.57 -4.02 -31.02
C ALA A 165 -22.43 -5.27 -30.73
N GLY A 166 -23.60 -5.10 -30.10
CA GLY A 166 -24.50 -6.22 -29.76
C GLY A 166 -24.00 -7.11 -28.62
N VAL A 167 -23.03 -6.63 -27.83
CA VAL A 167 -22.48 -7.41 -26.71
C VAL A 167 -23.35 -7.23 -25.47
N ASN A 168 -23.88 -8.33 -24.93
CA ASN A 168 -24.63 -8.33 -23.70
C ASN A 168 -23.71 -8.51 -22.49
N ILE A 169 -23.72 -7.53 -21.56
CA ILE A 169 -22.92 -7.52 -20.34
C ILE A 169 -23.66 -8.29 -19.25
N ALA A 170 -23.06 -9.36 -18.75
CA ALA A 170 -23.62 -10.15 -17.64
C ALA A 170 -23.30 -9.53 -16.28
N SER A 171 -22.10 -8.97 -16.11
CA SER A 171 -21.67 -8.30 -14.89
C SER A 171 -20.70 -7.16 -15.21
N PHE A 172 -20.80 -6.09 -14.46
CA PHE A 172 -19.91 -4.95 -14.57
C PHE A 172 -19.50 -4.48 -13.19
N VAL A 173 -18.21 -4.60 -12.88
CA VAL A 173 -17.63 -4.08 -11.64
C VAL A 173 -16.65 -2.97 -11.98
N ASN A 174 -16.86 -1.79 -11.41
CA ASN A 174 -15.94 -0.65 -11.51
C ASN A 174 -15.44 -0.25 -10.14
N LYS A 175 -14.15 0.01 -10.03
CA LYS A 175 -13.51 0.60 -8.86
C LYS A 175 -12.55 1.71 -9.31
N SER A 176 -12.43 2.75 -8.49
CA SER A 176 -11.52 3.87 -8.72
C SER A 176 -10.70 4.19 -7.48
N ASN A 177 -9.50 4.72 -7.70
CA ASN A 177 -8.64 5.29 -6.65
C ASN A 177 -8.46 6.82 -6.81
N GLY A 178 -9.32 7.47 -7.59
CA GLY A 178 -9.25 8.91 -7.88
C GLY A 178 -8.27 9.29 -9.01
N LYS A 179 -7.52 8.32 -9.54
CA LYS A 179 -6.61 8.52 -10.68
C LYS A 179 -6.91 7.56 -11.81
N VAL A 180 -7.20 6.32 -11.45
CA VAL A 180 -7.40 5.22 -12.39
C VAL A 180 -8.70 4.50 -12.05
N GLY A 181 -9.55 4.32 -13.06
CA GLY A 181 -10.68 3.42 -13.04
C GLY A 181 -10.26 2.02 -13.51
N TYR A 182 -10.64 1.00 -12.78
CA TYR A 182 -10.43 -0.39 -13.11
C TYR A 182 -11.78 -1.08 -13.29
N ASN A 183 -12.01 -1.68 -14.46
CA ASN A 183 -13.29 -2.27 -14.81
C ASN A 183 -13.12 -3.77 -15.12
N ILE A 184 -13.96 -4.59 -14.50
CA ILE A 184 -14.13 -6.00 -14.83
C ILE A 184 -15.50 -6.16 -15.45
N ILE A 185 -15.56 -6.59 -16.71
CA ILE A 185 -16.79 -6.73 -17.49
C ILE A 185 -16.92 -8.17 -17.94
N ASP A 186 -17.93 -8.87 -17.44
CA ASP A 186 -18.21 -10.27 -17.74
C ASP A 186 -19.26 -10.39 -18.83
N ILE A 187 -19.03 -11.29 -19.77
CA ILE A 187 -19.83 -11.51 -20.97
C ILE A 187 -20.06 -13.01 -21.15
N GLU A 188 -21.32 -13.42 -21.36
CA GLU A 188 -21.69 -14.82 -21.55
C GLU A 188 -21.28 -15.38 -22.92
N GLY A 189 -20.96 -14.51 -23.85
CA GLY A 189 -20.54 -14.87 -25.22
C GLY A 189 -19.11 -14.41 -25.54
N THR A 190 -18.88 -14.22 -26.83
CA THR A 190 -17.63 -13.66 -27.36
C THR A 190 -17.76 -12.18 -27.60
N ILE A 191 -16.63 -11.46 -27.54
CA ILE A 191 -16.55 -10.04 -27.92
C ILE A 191 -15.97 -9.97 -29.33
N PRO A 192 -16.60 -9.26 -30.29
CA PRO A 192 -15.99 -8.98 -31.59
C PRO A 192 -14.68 -8.21 -31.44
N ASP A 193 -13.66 -8.59 -32.20
CA ASP A 193 -12.36 -7.88 -32.18
C ASP A 193 -12.50 -6.39 -32.50
N ALA A 194 -13.44 -6.01 -33.36
CA ALA A 194 -13.74 -4.61 -33.65
C ALA A 194 -14.24 -3.85 -32.41
N ALA A 195 -15.05 -4.49 -31.54
CA ALA A 195 -15.53 -3.86 -30.31
C ALA A 195 -14.38 -3.69 -29.30
N VAL A 196 -13.50 -4.69 -29.18
CA VAL A 196 -12.29 -4.58 -28.35
C VAL A 196 -11.39 -3.44 -28.85
N ALA A 197 -11.19 -3.36 -30.17
CA ALA A 197 -10.42 -2.27 -30.78
C ALA A 197 -11.05 -0.89 -30.54
N ALA A 198 -12.37 -0.78 -30.64
CA ALA A 198 -13.10 0.46 -30.38
C ALA A 198 -13.01 0.90 -28.90
N VAL A 199 -13.13 -0.05 -27.95
CA VAL A 199 -12.90 0.27 -26.53
C VAL A 199 -11.47 0.72 -26.30
N LYS A 200 -10.48 0.05 -26.91
CA LYS A 200 -9.06 0.41 -26.78
C LYS A 200 -8.72 1.77 -27.38
N ALA A 201 -9.42 2.16 -28.43
CA ALA A 201 -9.26 3.46 -29.09
C ALA A 201 -10.01 4.61 -28.41
N SER A 202 -10.86 4.31 -27.41
CA SER A 202 -11.60 5.34 -26.67
C SER A 202 -10.65 6.23 -25.86
N ASP A 203 -10.94 7.53 -25.84
CA ASP A 203 -10.15 8.50 -25.08
C ASP A 203 -10.02 8.08 -23.62
N ASP A 204 -8.83 8.35 -23.05
CA ASP A 204 -8.48 8.04 -21.65
C ASP A 204 -8.49 6.54 -21.27
N VAL A 205 -8.70 5.63 -22.20
CA VAL A 205 -8.45 4.20 -21.97
C VAL A 205 -6.94 3.96 -22.02
N ILE A 206 -6.42 3.41 -20.93
CA ILE A 206 -4.98 3.16 -20.75
C ILE A 206 -4.63 1.76 -21.27
N ARG A 207 -5.46 0.78 -20.94
CA ARG A 207 -5.23 -0.62 -21.32
C ARG A 207 -6.53 -1.41 -21.38
N VAL A 208 -6.59 -2.32 -22.33
CA VAL A 208 -7.65 -3.33 -22.45
C VAL A 208 -7.02 -4.72 -22.48
N ARG A 209 -7.62 -5.65 -21.78
CA ARG A 209 -7.23 -7.05 -21.76
C ARG A 209 -8.45 -7.94 -21.87
N VAL A 210 -8.39 -8.95 -22.73
CA VAL A 210 -9.45 -9.97 -22.88
C VAL A 210 -8.96 -11.26 -22.23
N ILE A 211 -9.80 -11.84 -21.39
CA ILE A 211 -9.61 -13.15 -20.77
C ILE A 211 -10.72 -14.04 -21.29
N LYS A 212 -10.38 -15.22 -21.78
CA LYS A 212 -11.32 -16.25 -22.26
C LYS A 212 -11.34 -17.42 -21.27
N PHE A 213 -12.51 -17.88 -20.91
CA PHE A 213 -12.73 -19.00 -20.00
C PHE A 213 -13.14 -20.26 -20.78
#